data_6d97a8cde83fb26a147ec510e007b056
#
_entry.id   6d97a8cde83fb26a147ec510e007b056
#
_cell.length_a   1.000
_cell.length_b   1.000
_cell.length_c   1.000
_cell.angle_alpha   90.00
_cell.angle_beta   90.00
_cell.angle_gamma   90.00
#
_symmetry.space_group_name_H-M   'P 1'
#
loop_
_entity.id
_entity.type
_entity.pdbx_description
1 polymer ?
#
loop_
_entity_poly.entity_id
_entity_poly.type
_entity_poly.pdbx_seq_one_letter_code
_entity_poly.pdbx_strand_id
1 'polypeptide(L)'
;MALPLKISVIVCAHNEARYLPACLHSLLAQSRVPDQILVINNASTDQTALVASAIPHVEVVDEPRKGLVVARETGRRHASGEVLIYLDADCRAPLTWVERIEQRFLRDPTLIALSGPYRYYDWDWWGKLLIRAYDLTLAPATQLLVKHLLRIGTIFYGGNFAVRRQALVHIGGFDTTIEFHGEDTNLGRRLFAMGKVGLFHDCWLYTSARRYVAMGKAEVFRLYVRNFVSEILHHRPKDTAHVDVKA
;
A
#
# COMPACT_ATOMS: atom_id res chain seq x y z
N MET A 1 16.64 5.60 24.97
CA MET A 1 16.26 5.03 23.66
C MET A 1 14.77 4.80 23.68
N ALA A 2 14.03 5.22 22.63
CA ALA A 2 12.62 4.88 22.52
C ALA A 2 12.47 3.35 22.37
N LEU A 3 11.42 2.77 22.96
CA LEU A 3 11.12 1.36 22.79
C LEU A 3 10.78 1.08 21.31
N PRO A 4 11.17 -0.10 20.78
CA PRO A 4 10.79 -0.47 19.42
C PRO A 4 9.27 -0.54 19.29
N LEU A 5 8.75 -0.10 18.13
CA LEU A 5 7.32 -0.17 17.84
C LEU A 5 6.93 -1.60 17.48
N LYS A 6 5.78 -2.08 17.95
CA LYS A 6 5.22 -3.33 17.47
C LYS A 6 4.66 -3.14 16.05
N ILE A 7 5.16 -3.89 15.07
CA ILE A 7 4.87 -3.73 13.65
C ILE A 7 4.18 -4.98 13.10
N SER A 8 2.99 -4.82 12.53
CA SER A 8 2.35 -5.85 11.70
C SER A 8 2.45 -5.45 10.23
N VAL A 9 2.94 -6.37 9.40
CA VAL A 9 2.91 -6.23 7.94
C VAL A 9 1.76 -7.06 7.39
N ILE A 10 0.93 -6.44 6.55
CA ILE A 10 -0.28 -7.01 5.98
C ILE A 10 -0.12 -7.10 4.47
N VAL A 11 -0.23 -8.30 3.93
CA VAL A 11 -0.17 -8.60 2.51
C VAL A 11 -1.55 -9.08 2.06
N CYS A 12 -2.24 -8.29 1.23
CA CYS A 12 -3.51 -8.71 0.63
C CYS A 12 -3.23 -9.48 -0.66
N ALA A 13 -3.74 -10.71 -0.79
CA ALA A 13 -3.46 -11.58 -1.91
C ALA A 13 -4.75 -12.17 -2.50
N HIS A 14 -4.94 -12.03 -3.82
CA HIS A 14 -5.99 -12.67 -4.61
C HIS A 14 -5.39 -13.30 -5.87
N ASN A 15 -5.28 -14.63 -5.90
CA ASN A 15 -4.66 -15.37 -7.00
C ASN A 15 -3.21 -14.92 -7.27
N GLU A 16 -2.39 -14.92 -6.22
CA GLU A 16 -1.01 -14.44 -6.22
C GLU A 16 0.03 -15.55 -5.90
N ALA A 17 -0.32 -16.83 -6.10
CA ALA A 17 0.56 -17.95 -5.77
C ALA A 17 1.96 -17.84 -6.39
N ARG A 18 2.07 -17.20 -7.57
CA ARG A 18 3.33 -16.99 -8.29
C ARG A 18 4.23 -15.93 -7.66
N TYR A 19 3.67 -14.83 -7.18
CA TYR A 19 4.44 -13.66 -6.71
C TYR A 19 4.64 -13.65 -5.20
N LEU A 20 3.68 -14.16 -4.45
CA LEU A 20 3.63 -14.13 -3.01
C LEU A 20 4.87 -14.71 -2.30
N PRO A 21 5.50 -15.82 -2.75
CA PRO A 21 6.72 -16.32 -2.09
C PRO A 21 7.86 -15.31 -2.05
N ALA A 22 8.11 -14.62 -3.17
CA ALA A 22 9.17 -13.61 -3.24
C ALA A 22 8.88 -12.39 -2.36
N CYS A 23 7.60 -12.00 -2.26
CA CYS A 23 7.15 -10.96 -1.34
C CYS A 23 7.46 -11.35 0.11
N LEU A 24 6.99 -12.52 0.55
CA LEU A 24 7.13 -12.99 1.94
C LEU A 24 8.60 -13.23 2.33
N HIS A 25 9.40 -13.82 1.46
CA HIS A 25 10.83 -13.96 1.70
C HIS A 25 11.54 -12.61 1.87
N SER A 26 11.12 -11.57 1.12
CA SER A 26 11.67 -10.23 1.28
C SER A 26 11.33 -9.58 2.63
N LEU A 27 10.19 -9.96 3.23
CA LEU A 27 9.78 -9.51 4.57
C LEU A 27 10.51 -10.24 5.69
N LEU A 28 10.73 -11.54 5.52
CA LEU A 28 11.49 -12.34 6.48
C LEU A 28 12.98 -11.99 6.49
N ALA A 29 13.51 -11.48 5.37
CA ALA A 29 14.90 -11.07 5.23
C ALA A 29 15.18 -9.63 5.70
N GLN A 30 14.19 -8.92 6.27
CA GLN A 30 14.38 -7.52 6.70
C GLN A 30 15.41 -7.39 7.83
N SER A 31 16.20 -6.28 7.83
CA SER A 31 17.10 -5.92 8.93
C SER A 31 16.36 -5.72 10.26
N ARG A 32 15.12 -5.22 10.17
CA ARG A 32 14.13 -5.19 11.24
C ARG A 32 12.97 -6.08 10.82
N VAL A 33 12.99 -7.35 11.25
CA VAL A 33 11.91 -8.30 10.96
C VAL A 33 10.60 -7.80 11.61
N PRO A 34 9.47 -7.79 10.88
CA PRO A 34 8.18 -7.45 11.47
C PRO A 34 7.83 -8.37 12.64
N ASP A 35 7.09 -7.85 13.63
CA ASP A 35 6.62 -8.66 14.77
C ASP A 35 5.47 -9.59 14.36
N GLN A 36 4.78 -9.27 13.25
CA GLN A 36 3.71 -10.08 12.68
C GLN A 36 3.69 -9.89 11.17
N ILE A 37 3.56 -10.98 10.41
CA ILE A 37 3.31 -10.98 8.97
C ILE A 37 1.97 -11.67 8.74
N LEU A 38 0.99 -10.92 8.22
CA LEU A 38 -0.35 -11.39 7.90
C LEU A 38 -0.52 -11.45 6.39
N VAL A 39 -0.91 -12.59 5.86
CA VAL A 39 -1.44 -12.73 4.50
C VAL A 39 -2.95 -12.83 4.58
N ILE A 40 -3.63 -11.91 3.93
CA ILE A 40 -5.10 -11.97 3.78
C ILE A 40 -5.39 -12.62 2.45
N ASN A 41 -5.77 -13.90 2.50
CA ASN A 41 -6.20 -14.66 1.33
C ASN A 41 -7.60 -14.22 0.92
N ASN A 42 -7.67 -13.31 -0.05
CA ASN A 42 -8.92 -12.68 -0.47
C ASN A 42 -9.61 -13.47 -1.58
N ALA A 43 -10.44 -14.44 -1.21
CA ALA A 43 -11.22 -15.25 -2.14
C ALA A 43 -10.38 -15.85 -3.30
N SER A 44 -9.15 -16.31 -3.04
CA SER A 44 -8.30 -16.92 -4.06
C SER A 44 -8.85 -18.31 -4.47
N THR A 45 -8.70 -18.63 -5.74
CA THR A 45 -9.07 -19.91 -6.34
C THR A 45 -7.86 -20.75 -6.77
N ASP A 46 -6.66 -20.18 -6.64
CA ASP A 46 -5.38 -20.84 -6.93
C ASP A 46 -4.72 -21.34 -5.63
N GLN A 47 -3.44 -21.66 -5.68
CA GLN A 47 -2.68 -22.13 -4.53
C GLN A 47 -2.17 -21.04 -3.57
N THR A 48 -2.71 -19.81 -3.63
CA THR A 48 -2.23 -18.66 -2.84
C THR A 48 -2.19 -18.98 -1.34
N ALA A 49 -3.29 -19.52 -0.78
CA ALA A 49 -3.36 -19.86 0.65
C ALA A 49 -2.35 -20.96 1.03
N LEU A 50 -2.23 -21.99 0.20
CA LEU A 50 -1.30 -23.10 0.40
C LEU A 50 0.15 -22.61 0.42
N VAL A 51 0.52 -21.79 -0.55
CA VAL A 51 1.86 -21.21 -0.67
C VAL A 51 2.19 -20.34 0.54
N ALA A 52 1.25 -19.49 0.97
CA ALA A 52 1.44 -18.64 2.15
C ALA A 52 1.62 -19.45 3.43
N SER A 53 0.78 -20.47 3.64
CA SER A 53 0.81 -21.32 4.84
C SER A 53 2.07 -22.20 4.93
N ALA A 54 2.74 -22.45 3.82
CA ALA A 54 4.01 -23.20 3.80
C ALA A 54 5.22 -22.38 4.26
N ILE A 55 5.08 -21.05 4.38
CA ILE A 55 6.19 -20.17 4.80
C ILE A 55 6.14 -19.95 6.31
N PRO A 56 7.19 -20.30 7.06
CA PRO A 56 7.24 -20.13 8.52
C PRO A 56 7.06 -18.65 8.93
N HIS A 57 6.50 -18.43 10.11
CA HIS A 57 6.25 -17.09 10.68
C HIS A 57 5.28 -16.21 9.89
N VAL A 58 4.48 -16.80 9.00
CA VAL A 58 3.41 -16.13 8.27
C VAL A 58 2.06 -16.62 8.80
N GLU A 59 1.20 -15.70 9.17
CA GLU A 59 -0.17 -15.99 9.55
C GLU A 59 -1.07 -15.79 8.32
N VAL A 60 -1.95 -16.74 8.03
CA VAL A 60 -2.90 -16.66 6.92
C VAL A 60 -4.30 -16.48 7.46
N VAL A 61 -5.00 -15.50 6.94
CA VAL A 61 -6.40 -15.21 7.28
C VAL A 61 -7.22 -15.21 5.99
N ASP A 62 -8.28 -16.01 5.96
CA ASP A 62 -9.18 -16.06 4.83
C ASP A 62 -10.22 -14.93 4.90
N GLU A 63 -10.37 -14.20 3.81
CA GLU A 63 -11.47 -13.25 3.59
C GLU A 63 -12.27 -13.69 2.36
N PRO A 64 -13.46 -14.29 2.55
CA PRO A 64 -14.23 -14.86 1.45
C PRO A 64 -14.89 -13.81 0.53
N ARG A 65 -15.05 -12.58 1.00
CA ARG A 65 -15.61 -11.49 0.19
C ARG A 65 -14.51 -10.91 -0.69
N LYS A 66 -14.63 -11.10 -2.00
CA LYS A 66 -13.67 -10.52 -2.96
C LYS A 66 -13.65 -9.00 -2.85
N GLY A 67 -12.45 -8.40 -2.77
CA GLY A 67 -12.24 -6.96 -2.78
C GLY A 67 -11.01 -6.54 -1.98
N LEU A 68 -10.17 -5.69 -2.58
CA LEU A 68 -8.92 -5.25 -1.95
C LEU A 68 -9.17 -4.52 -0.62
N VAL A 69 -10.17 -3.64 -0.60
CA VAL A 69 -10.46 -2.81 0.57
C VAL A 69 -11.01 -3.65 1.72
N VAL A 70 -11.82 -4.65 1.41
CA VAL A 70 -12.34 -5.63 2.39
C VAL A 70 -11.18 -6.45 2.97
N ALA A 71 -10.24 -6.91 2.12
CA ALA A 71 -9.06 -7.62 2.57
C ALA A 71 -8.18 -6.77 3.51
N ARG A 72 -7.95 -5.50 3.17
CA ARG A 72 -7.20 -4.56 4.04
C ARG A 72 -7.89 -4.33 5.38
N GLU A 73 -9.21 -4.20 5.38
CA GLU A 73 -9.99 -4.05 6.61
C GLU A 73 -9.93 -5.32 7.48
N THR A 74 -9.98 -6.50 6.87
CA THR A 74 -9.76 -7.78 7.57
C THR A 74 -8.35 -7.84 8.16
N GLY A 75 -7.34 -7.44 7.42
CA GLY A 75 -5.97 -7.30 7.92
C GLY A 75 -5.86 -6.35 9.12
N ARG A 76 -6.51 -5.18 9.07
CA ARG A 76 -6.57 -4.24 10.19
C ARG A 76 -7.13 -4.89 11.46
N ARG A 77 -8.17 -5.71 11.35
CA ARG A 77 -8.85 -6.35 12.48
C ARG A 77 -8.01 -7.43 13.14
N HIS A 78 -7.21 -8.16 12.36
CA HIS A 78 -6.36 -9.26 12.86
C HIS A 78 -4.95 -8.79 13.27
N ALA A 79 -4.53 -7.61 12.84
CA ALA A 79 -3.22 -7.07 13.17
C ALA A 79 -3.13 -6.65 14.64
N SER A 80 -2.01 -7.01 15.28
CA SER A 80 -1.71 -6.70 16.69
C SER A 80 -0.71 -5.55 16.87
N GLY A 81 -0.08 -5.07 15.79
CA GLY A 81 0.93 -4.02 15.81
C GLY A 81 0.39 -2.63 16.14
N GLU A 82 1.26 -1.78 16.66
CA GLU A 82 1.01 -0.35 16.84
C GLU A 82 1.07 0.42 15.52
N VAL A 83 1.93 -0.06 14.61
CA VAL A 83 2.04 0.38 13.23
C VAL A 83 1.65 -0.76 12.31
N LEU A 84 0.72 -0.49 11.41
CA LEU A 84 0.27 -1.40 10.38
C LEU A 84 0.88 -0.98 9.05
N ILE A 85 1.58 -1.90 8.40
CA ILE A 85 2.22 -1.67 7.10
C ILE A 85 1.51 -2.54 6.07
N TYR A 86 1.12 -1.94 4.95
CA TYR A 86 0.43 -2.62 3.86
C TYR A 86 1.31 -2.64 2.62
N LEU A 87 1.40 -3.80 1.99
CA LEU A 87 2.02 -3.94 0.68
C LEU A 87 1.26 -4.97 -0.16
N ASP A 88 1.35 -4.82 -1.48
CA ASP A 88 0.72 -5.74 -2.42
C ASP A 88 1.55 -7.04 -2.55
N ALA A 89 0.90 -8.15 -2.89
CA ALA A 89 1.51 -9.48 -2.94
C ALA A 89 2.60 -9.64 -4.01
N ASP A 90 2.63 -8.77 -5.02
CA ASP A 90 3.67 -8.70 -6.05
C ASP A 90 4.81 -7.74 -5.73
N CYS A 91 4.84 -7.20 -4.51
CA CYS A 91 5.92 -6.33 -4.05
C CYS A 91 7.09 -7.12 -3.45
N ARG A 92 8.28 -6.49 -3.47
CA ARG A 92 9.48 -6.98 -2.78
C ARG A 92 10.09 -5.84 -1.99
N ALA A 93 10.23 -6.03 -0.69
CA ALA A 93 10.76 -5.01 0.20
C ALA A 93 12.30 -4.98 0.16
N PRO A 94 12.95 -3.81 0.01
CA PRO A 94 14.38 -3.67 0.25
C PRO A 94 14.74 -4.04 1.69
N LEU A 95 15.95 -4.56 1.91
CA LEU A 95 16.44 -5.09 3.20
C LEU A 95 16.14 -4.19 4.42
N THR A 96 16.17 -2.88 4.27
CA THR A 96 16.00 -1.90 5.35
C THR A 96 14.65 -1.17 5.33
N TRP A 97 13.67 -1.70 4.60
CA TRP A 97 12.40 -1.01 4.38
C TRP A 97 11.58 -0.85 5.67
N VAL A 98 11.39 -1.93 6.44
CA VAL A 98 10.68 -1.90 7.72
C VAL A 98 11.40 -1.02 8.73
N GLU A 99 12.73 -1.12 8.82
CA GLU A 99 13.56 -0.30 9.68
C GLU A 99 13.39 1.21 9.38
N ARG A 100 13.43 1.59 8.09
CA ARG A 100 13.22 2.98 7.68
C ARG A 100 11.84 3.49 8.07
N ILE A 101 10.79 2.69 7.89
CA ILE A 101 9.42 3.03 8.29
C ILE A 101 9.37 3.24 9.80
N GLU A 102 9.88 2.29 10.60
CA GLU A 102 9.93 2.40 12.06
C GLU A 102 10.64 3.69 12.51
N GLN A 103 11.82 3.96 11.93
CA GLN A 103 12.58 5.17 12.25
C GLN A 103 11.81 6.47 11.96
N ARG A 104 10.98 6.52 10.89
CA ARG A 104 10.13 7.68 10.61
C ARG A 104 9.11 7.93 11.72
N PHE A 105 8.44 6.88 12.18
CA PHE A 105 7.47 6.99 13.28
C PHE A 105 8.11 7.28 14.63
N LEU A 106 9.31 6.77 14.90
CA LEU A 106 10.06 7.05 16.13
C LEU A 106 10.58 8.48 16.18
N ARG A 107 11.09 9.01 15.04
CA ARG A 107 11.61 10.38 14.95
C ARG A 107 10.51 11.45 15.01
N ASP A 108 9.30 11.10 14.58
CA ASP A 108 8.18 12.02 14.55
C ASP A 108 6.91 11.36 15.14
N PRO A 109 6.68 11.53 16.45
CA PRO A 109 5.48 11.01 17.10
C PRO A 109 4.16 11.57 16.57
N THR A 110 4.18 12.73 15.90
CA THR A 110 3.00 13.34 15.28
C THR A 110 2.64 12.73 13.92
N LEU A 111 3.58 11.98 13.32
CA LEU A 111 3.34 11.26 12.08
C LEU A 111 2.35 10.11 12.32
N ILE A 112 1.18 10.17 11.68
CA ILE A 112 0.15 9.13 11.82
C ILE A 112 0.14 8.13 10.67
N ALA A 113 0.62 8.55 9.48
CA ALA A 113 0.76 7.68 8.33
C ALA A 113 1.87 8.15 7.40
N LEU A 114 2.40 7.21 6.65
CA LEU A 114 3.37 7.48 5.59
C LEU A 114 3.15 6.56 4.39
N SER A 115 3.67 7.00 3.25
CA SER A 115 3.70 6.23 2.02
C SER A 115 5.04 6.42 1.31
N GLY A 116 5.39 5.51 0.42
CA GLY A 116 6.60 5.57 -0.38
C GLY A 116 6.35 5.21 -1.84
N PRO A 117 7.23 5.64 -2.79
CA PRO A 117 7.07 5.38 -4.20
C PRO A 117 7.39 3.92 -4.56
N TYR A 118 7.09 3.54 -5.81
CA TYR A 118 7.41 2.24 -6.36
C TYR A 118 8.63 2.28 -7.28
N ARG A 119 9.33 1.13 -7.36
CA ARG A 119 10.34 0.81 -8.37
C ARG A 119 9.93 -0.47 -9.07
N TYR A 120 9.69 -0.39 -10.37
CA TYR A 120 9.23 -1.54 -11.15
C TYR A 120 10.39 -2.45 -11.51
N TYR A 121 10.35 -3.75 -11.10
CA TYR A 121 11.44 -4.70 -11.38
C TYR A 121 11.36 -5.29 -12.79
N ASP A 122 10.16 -5.42 -13.35
CA ASP A 122 9.86 -6.09 -14.63
C ASP A 122 9.41 -5.13 -15.75
N TRP A 123 9.56 -3.82 -15.57
CA TRP A 123 9.25 -2.84 -16.60
C TRP A 123 10.44 -2.60 -17.52
N ASP A 124 10.16 -2.15 -18.77
CA ASP A 124 11.18 -1.67 -19.69
C ASP A 124 11.94 -0.44 -19.13
N TRP A 125 13.11 -0.15 -19.67
CA TRP A 125 13.93 0.94 -19.16
C TRP A 125 13.28 2.32 -19.35
N TRP A 126 12.49 2.51 -20.43
CA TRP A 126 11.73 3.74 -20.67
C TRP A 126 10.62 3.91 -19.62
N GLY A 127 9.89 2.88 -19.31
CA GLY A 127 8.88 2.91 -18.24
C GLY A 127 9.48 3.24 -16.89
N LYS A 128 10.64 2.64 -16.57
CA LYS A 128 11.40 2.96 -15.34
C LYS A 128 11.87 4.41 -15.31
N LEU A 129 12.31 4.94 -16.43
CA LEU A 129 12.74 6.34 -16.56
C LEU A 129 11.55 7.30 -16.40
N LEU A 130 10.43 7.03 -17.06
CA LEU A 130 9.22 7.86 -16.98
C LEU A 130 8.65 7.94 -15.56
N ILE A 131 8.55 6.80 -14.85
CA ILE A 131 8.03 6.82 -13.47
C ILE A 131 9.01 7.54 -12.53
N ARG A 132 10.31 7.40 -12.76
CA ARG A 132 11.31 8.11 -11.96
C ARG A 132 11.26 9.63 -12.20
N ALA A 133 11.07 10.05 -13.45
CA ALA A 133 10.83 11.46 -13.78
C ALA A 133 9.55 11.98 -13.12
N TYR A 134 8.46 11.21 -13.15
CA TYR A 134 7.23 11.53 -12.44
C TYR A 134 7.46 11.70 -10.93
N ASP A 135 8.13 10.75 -10.27
CA ASP A 135 8.41 10.79 -8.82
C ASP A 135 9.31 11.97 -8.42
N LEU A 136 10.19 12.44 -9.31
CA LEU A 136 11.10 13.56 -9.05
C LEU A 136 10.50 14.93 -9.39
N THR A 137 9.47 14.99 -10.22
CA THR A 137 8.92 16.26 -10.74
C THR A 137 7.44 16.44 -10.41
N LEU A 138 6.56 15.68 -11.05
CA LEU A 138 5.11 15.86 -10.93
C LEU A 138 4.57 15.44 -9.57
N ALA A 139 5.07 14.34 -8.99
CA ALA A 139 4.60 13.89 -7.68
C ALA A 139 4.91 14.91 -6.57
N PRO A 140 6.14 15.47 -6.44
CA PRO A 140 6.41 16.54 -5.49
C PRO A 140 5.61 17.82 -5.76
N ALA A 141 5.44 18.22 -7.03
CA ALA A 141 4.64 19.40 -7.38
C ALA A 141 3.17 19.20 -7.02
N THR A 142 2.58 18.04 -7.34
CA THR A 142 1.22 17.68 -6.93
C THR A 142 1.09 17.62 -5.42
N GLN A 143 2.07 17.03 -4.74
CA GLN A 143 2.10 16.96 -3.27
C GLN A 143 2.13 18.38 -2.65
N LEU A 144 2.96 19.28 -3.19
CA LEU A 144 3.01 20.68 -2.75
C LEU A 144 1.65 21.35 -2.92
N LEU A 145 1.04 21.21 -4.09
CA LEU A 145 -0.26 21.80 -4.40
C LEU A 145 -1.36 21.24 -3.46
N VAL A 146 -1.54 19.92 -3.43
CA VAL A 146 -2.66 19.27 -2.74
C VAL A 146 -2.52 19.34 -1.22
N LYS A 147 -1.30 19.13 -0.70
CA LYS A 147 -1.04 19.06 0.74
C LYS A 147 -0.84 20.44 1.37
N HIS A 148 -0.05 21.31 0.73
CA HIS A 148 0.37 22.57 1.36
C HIS A 148 -0.44 23.77 0.91
N LEU A 149 -0.83 23.86 -0.37
CA LEU A 149 -1.59 24.98 -0.89
C LEU A 149 -3.09 24.78 -0.69
N LEU A 150 -3.64 23.68 -1.18
CA LEU A 150 -5.08 23.39 -1.12
C LEU A 150 -5.51 22.74 0.21
N ARG A 151 -4.61 22.05 0.91
CA ARG A 151 -4.85 21.35 2.19
C ARG A 151 -6.02 20.35 2.14
N ILE A 152 -6.20 19.68 1.00
CA ILE A 152 -7.32 18.76 0.76
C ILE A 152 -6.91 17.28 0.78
N GLY A 153 -5.62 16.97 0.92
CA GLY A 153 -5.16 15.58 0.95
C GLY A 153 -3.66 15.43 0.76
N THR A 154 -3.25 14.25 0.33
CA THR A 154 -1.85 13.89 0.09
C THR A 154 -1.78 12.82 -1.00
N ILE A 155 -0.66 12.73 -1.72
CA ILE A 155 -0.39 11.57 -2.56
C ILE A 155 -0.12 10.38 -1.63
N PHE A 156 -0.79 9.27 -1.91
CA PHE A 156 -0.71 8.06 -1.13
C PHE A 156 -0.64 6.84 -2.07
N TYR A 157 0.36 5.99 -1.90
CA TYR A 157 0.53 4.80 -2.72
C TYR A 157 -0.11 3.61 -2.03
N GLY A 158 -1.22 3.10 -2.58
CA GLY A 158 -2.08 2.12 -1.94
C GLY A 158 -1.44 0.78 -1.58
N GLY A 159 -0.44 0.32 -2.35
CA GLY A 159 0.32 -0.90 -2.03
C GLY A 159 1.68 -0.65 -1.38
N ASN A 160 1.92 0.56 -0.82
CA ASN A 160 3.14 0.89 -0.08
C ASN A 160 2.88 1.99 0.94
N PHE A 161 2.25 1.64 2.04
CA PHE A 161 1.99 2.60 3.12
C PHE A 161 2.05 1.97 4.50
N ALA A 162 2.26 2.83 5.49
CA ALA A 162 2.22 2.48 6.90
C ALA A 162 1.36 3.50 7.65
N VAL A 163 0.64 3.03 8.67
CA VAL A 163 -0.30 3.85 9.44
C VAL A 163 -0.28 3.44 10.91
N ARG A 164 -0.35 4.41 11.83
CA ARG A 164 -0.61 4.10 13.23
C ARG A 164 -1.98 3.46 13.36
N ARG A 165 -2.04 2.29 14.00
CA ARG A 165 -3.30 1.53 14.20
C ARG A 165 -4.39 2.40 14.81
N GLN A 166 -4.05 3.22 15.80
CA GLN A 166 -5.02 4.11 16.46
C GLN A 166 -5.62 5.14 15.50
N ALA A 167 -4.82 5.72 14.59
CA ALA A 167 -5.32 6.67 13.60
C ALA A 167 -6.30 5.99 12.64
N LEU A 168 -5.98 4.77 12.18
CA LEU A 168 -6.85 4.01 11.29
C LEU A 168 -8.16 3.59 12.01
N VAL A 169 -8.10 3.23 13.28
CA VAL A 169 -9.30 2.96 14.10
C VAL A 169 -10.15 4.21 14.23
N HIS A 170 -9.53 5.36 14.51
CA HIS A 170 -10.25 6.62 14.73
C HIS A 170 -11.02 7.10 13.51
N ILE A 171 -10.51 6.90 12.31
CA ILE A 171 -11.25 7.21 11.08
C ILE A 171 -12.31 6.14 10.71
N GLY A 172 -12.51 5.12 11.55
CA GLY A 172 -13.47 4.04 11.30
C GLY A 172 -12.97 2.94 10.36
N GLY A 173 -11.65 2.83 10.11
CA GLY A 173 -11.06 1.84 9.20
C GLY A 173 -11.14 2.22 7.74
N PHE A 174 -11.05 1.23 6.87
CA PHE A 174 -11.16 1.39 5.43
C PHE A 174 -12.62 1.57 5.00
N ASP A 175 -12.86 2.35 3.94
CA ASP A 175 -14.18 2.50 3.34
C ASP A 175 -14.47 1.31 2.42
N THR A 176 -15.10 0.29 2.96
CA THR A 176 -15.42 -0.96 2.25
C THR A 176 -16.51 -0.81 1.18
N THR A 177 -17.06 0.39 0.98
CA THR A 177 -17.95 0.69 -0.16
C THR A 177 -17.16 0.92 -1.45
N ILE A 178 -15.84 1.15 -1.35
CA ILE A 178 -14.91 1.26 -2.47
C ILE A 178 -14.40 -0.14 -2.79
N GLU A 179 -14.61 -0.60 -4.01
CA GLU A 179 -14.21 -1.96 -4.41
C GLU A 179 -12.71 -2.09 -4.58
N PHE A 180 -12.07 -1.20 -5.36
CA PHE A 180 -10.65 -1.31 -5.68
C PHE A 180 -9.97 0.05 -5.92
N HIS A 181 -10.29 0.77 -7.01
CA HIS A 181 -9.58 1.99 -7.40
C HIS A 181 -9.99 3.21 -6.57
N GLY A 182 -9.01 4.03 -6.21
CA GLY A 182 -9.20 5.30 -5.49
C GLY A 182 -9.27 5.15 -3.97
N GLU A 183 -9.15 3.93 -3.45
CA GLU A 183 -9.13 3.63 -2.02
C GLU A 183 -7.95 4.27 -1.30
N ASP A 184 -6.81 4.39 -1.98
CA ASP A 184 -5.59 5.02 -1.48
C ASP A 184 -5.75 6.54 -1.34
N THR A 185 -6.35 7.19 -2.33
CA THR A 185 -6.67 8.63 -2.28
C THR A 185 -7.69 8.92 -1.18
N ASN A 186 -8.74 8.10 -1.06
CA ASN A 186 -9.74 8.20 0.01
C ASN A 186 -9.10 8.04 1.38
N LEU A 187 -8.30 7.00 1.57
CA LEU A 187 -7.59 6.75 2.83
C LEU A 187 -6.64 7.92 3.16
N GLY A 188 -5.83 8.34 2.18
CA GLY A 188 -4.88 9.45 2.33
C GLY A 188 -5.56 10.75 2.75
N ARG A 189 -6.71 11.09 2.14
CA ARG A 189 -7.51 12.27 2.49
C ARG A 189 -8.06 12.18 3.91
N ARG A 190 -8.66 11.03 4.29
CA ARG A 190 -9.24 10.82 5.62
C ARG A 190 -8.18 10.89 6.72
N LEU A 191 -7.02 10.27 6.50
CA LEU A 191 -5.90 10.35 7.43
C LEU A 191 -5.31 11.77 7.49
N PHE A 192 -5.19 12.46 6.36
CA PHE A 192 -4.67 13.84 6.33
C PHE A 192 -5.53 14.80 7.15
N ALA A 193 -6.85 14.61 7.21
CA ALA A 193 -7.74 15.39 8.06
C ALA A 193 -7.51 15.16 9.57
N MET A 194 -6.88 14.03 9.93
CA MET A 194 -6.62 13.65 11.32
C MET A 194 -5.24 14.07 11.84
N GLY A 195 -4.27 14.22 10.95
CA GLY A 195 -2.93 14.55 11.39
C GLY A 195 -1.87 14.48 10.30
N LYS A 196 -0.61 14.42 10.71
CA LYS A 196 0.52 14.47 9.79
C LYS A 196 0.63 13.18 8.97
N VAL A 197 0.53 13.32 7.65
CA VAL A 197 0.79 12.25 6.68
C VAL A 197 2.01 12.62 5.83
N GLY A 198 2.94 11.68 5.64
CA GLY A 198 4.20 11.88 4.92
C GLY A 198 4.33 11.03 3.66
N LEU A 199 4.95 11.60 2.62
CA LEU A 199 5.48 10.85 1.48
C LEU A 199 7.00 10.81 1.61
N PHE A 200 7.58 9.60 1.74
CA PHE A 200 9.01 9.43 1.98
C PHE A 200 9.64 8.59 0.86
N HIS A 201 10.52 9.22 0.08
CA HIS A 201 11.17 8.59 -1.07
C HIS A 201 12.15 7.47 -0.69
N ASP A 202 12.63 7.40 0.53
CA ASP A 202 13.47 6.34 1.05
C ASP A 202 12.72 5.09 1.50
N CYS A 203 11.38 5.18 1.65
CA CYS A 203 10.49 4.07 1.95
C CYS A 203 9.91 3.40 0.68
N TRP A 204 10.70 3.33 -0.39
CA TRP A 204 10.26 2.74 -1.66
C TRP A 204 10.19 1.21 -1.64
N LEU A 205 9.32 0.64 -2.49
CA LEU A 205 9.18 -0.81 -2.74
C LEU A 205 9.48 -1.15 -4.20
N TYR A 206 9.95 -2.37 -4.44
CA TYR A 206 9.87 -2.98 -5.76
C TYR A 206 8.44 -3.54 -5.98
N THR A 207 7.88 -3.37 -7.18
CA THR A 207 6.58 -3.91 -7.59
C THR A 207 6.59 -4.34 -9.05
N SER A 208 5.58 -5.10 -9.48
CA SER A 208 5.40 -5.49 -10.88
C SER A 208 4.71 -4.39 -11.69
N ALA A 209 5.15 -4.23 -12.94
CA ALA A 209 4.50 -3.34 -13.92
C ALA A 209 3.34 -4.01 -14.66
N ARG A 210 2.93 -5.24 -14.28
CA ARG A 210 1.93 -6.05 -14.99
C ARG A 210 0.64 -5.30 -15.32
N ARG A 211 0.18 -4.42 -14.44
CA ARG A 211 -1.01 -3.58 -14.69
C ARG A 211 -0.82 -2.62 -15.86
N TYR A 212 0.34 -1.95 -15.90
CA TYR A 212 0.67 -1.06 -17.02
C TYR A 212 0.86 -1.80 -18.34
N VAL A 213 1.34 -3.04 -18.27
CA VAL A 213 1.48 -3.91 -19.45
C VAL A 213 0.12 -4.37 -19.95
N ALA A 214 -0.77 -4.79 -19.06
CA ALA A 214 -2.08 -5.36 -19.42
C ALA A 214 -3.08 -4.28 -19.88
N MET A 215 -3.14 -3.14 -19.18
CA MET A 215 -4.14 -2.09 -19.46
C MET A 215 -3.61 -0.98 -20.37
N GLY A 216 -2.28 -0.89 -20.53
CA GLY A 216 -1.63 0.22 -21.23
C GLY A 216 -1.35 1.43 -20.33
N LYS A 217 -0.17 2.06 -20.57
CA LYS A 217 0.33 3.16 -19.72
C LYS A 217 -0.63 4.35 -19.64
N ALA A 218 -1.20 4.75 -20.81
CA ALA A 218 -2.10 5.89 -20.89
C ALA A 218 -3.44 5.67 -20.17
N GLU A 219 -3.99 4.44 -20.25
CA GLU A 219 -5.27 4.12 -19.60
C GLU A 219 -5.13 4.07 -18.09
N VAL A 220 -4.07 3.45 -17.56
CA VAL A 220 -3.79 3.45 -16.11
C VAL A 220 -3.59 4.86 -15.59
N PHE A 221 -2.84 5.70 -16.31
CA PHE A 221 -2.65 7.09 -15.93
C PHE A 221 -3.97 7.87 -15.92
N ARG A 222 -4.80 7.73 -16.97
CA ARG A 222 -6.11 8.38 -17.05
C ARG A 222 -7.03 7.96 -15.91
N LEU A 223 -7.05 6.66 -15.59
CA LEU A 223 -7.83 6.10 -14.50
C LEU A 223 -7.43 6.72 -13.15
N TYR A 224 -6.14 6.77 -12.87
CA TYR A 224 -5.64 7.33 -11.61
C TYR A 224 -5.90 8.83 -11.48
N VAL A 225 -5.67 9.61 -12.53
CA VAL A 225 -5.96 11.05 -12.54
C VAL A 225 -7.46 11.29 -12.34
N ARG A 226 -8.32 10.55 -13.05
CA ARG A 226 -9.78 10.68 -12.93
C ARG A 226 -10.28 10.39 -11.52
N ASN A 227 -9.80 9.29 -10.91
CA ASN A 227 -10.19 8.92 -9.56
C ASN A 227 -9.63 9.90 -8.51
N PHE A 228 -8.39 10.35 -8.68
CA PHE A 228 -7.78 11.35 -7.81
C PHE A 228 -8.57 12.67 -7.82
N VAL A 229 -8.89 13.20 -9.01
CA VAL A 229 -9.68 14.42 -9.15
C VAL A 229 -11.10 14.24 -8.59
N SER A 230 -11.75 13.10 -8.87
CA SER A 230 -13.09 12.80 -8.35
C SER A 230 -13.11 12.72 -6.82
N GLU A 231 -12.12 12.06 -6.20
CA GLU A 231 -12.04 11.97 -4.74
C GLU A 231 -11.84 13.35 -4.10
N ILE A 232 -11.04 14.21 -4.73
CA ILE A 232 -10.83 15.57 -4.24
C ILE A 232 -12.09 16.42 -4.33
N LEU A 233 -12.81 16.36 -5.45
CA LEU A 233 -13.97 17.22 -5.71
C LEU A 233 -15.26 16.68 -5.09
N HIS A 234 -15.44 15.36 -5.07
CA HIS A 234 -16.72 14.73 -4.72
C HIS A 234 -16.61 13.80 -3.51
N HIS A 235 -15.41 13.64 -2.92
CA HIS A 235 -15.12 12.71 -1.82
C HIS A 235 -15.48 11.24 -2.13
N ARG A 236 -15.48 10.88 -3.42
CA ARG A 236 -15.73 9.54 -3.94
C ARG A 236 -14.92 9.30 -5.21
N PRO A 237 -14.25 8.15 -5.34
CA PRO A 237 -13.67 7.77 -6.62
C PRO A 237 -14.78 7.54 -7.65
N LYS A 238 -14.50 7.80 -8.92
CA LYS A 238 -15.49 7.70 -10.00
C LYS A 238 -15.61 6.27 -10.52
N ASP A 239 -14.51 5.55 -10.55
CA ASP A 239 -14.41 4.21 -11.11
C ASP A 239 -13.63 3.33 -10.13
N THR A 240 -14.35 2.44 -9.45
CA THR A 240 -13.80 1.57 -8.41
C THR A 240 -13.65 0.13 -8.86
N ALA A 241 -14.08 -0.22 -10.10
CA ALA A 241 -14.13 -1.59 -10.58
C ALA A 241 -12.72 -2.21 -10.66
N HIS A 242 -12.61 -3.43 -10.18
CA HIS A 242 -11.39 -4.22 -10.28
C HIS A 242 -11.26 -4.83 -11.68
N VAL A 243 -10.10 -4.62 -12.30
CA VAL A 243 -9.71 -5.34 -13.52
C VAL A 243 -8.71 -6.41 -13.11
N ASP A 244 -9.11 -7.68 -13.21
CA ASP A 244 -8.20 -8.82 -12.96
C ASP A 244 -7.09 -8.82 -14.00
N VAL A 245 -5.91 -8.43 -13.61
CA VAL A 245 -4.71 -8.53 -14.42
C VAL A 245 -4.07 -9.88 -14.11
N LYS A 246 -4.44 -10.88 -14.89
CA LYS A 246 -3.84 -12.23 -14.77
C LYS A 246 -2.36 -12.18 -15.13
N ALA A 247 -1.56 -12.91 -14.37
CA ALA A 247 -0.15 -13.12 -14.61
C ALA A 247 0.09 -14.07 -15.78
#